data_d9639f0ad19fdc247d111499d7ce3b00
#
_entry.id   d9639f0ad19fdc247d111499d7ce3b00
#
_cell.length_a   1.000
_cell.length_b   1.000
_cell.length_c   1.000
_cell.angle_alpha   90.00
_cell.angle_beta   90.00
_cell.angle_gamma   90.00
#
_symmetry.space_group_name_H-M   'P 1'
#
loop_
_entity.id
_entity.type
_entity.pdbx_description
1 polymer ?
#
loop_
_entity_poly.entity_id
_entity_poly.type
_entity_poly.pdbx_seq_one_letter_code
_entity_poly.pdbx_strand_id
1 'polypeptide(L)'
;MISVIQRVSQARVVVGGEVVGQIGAGLLVLLCAERGDADVQADKLLAKILKLRIFADEAGKMNRSVQDVAGGLLVVSQFTLAADVSGGNRPSFTGAAAPDEGRRLYDYFVAQARLAHPQVETGQFAADMQVHLVNDGPVTIPLRMDPLSI
;
A
#
# COMPACT_ATOMS: atom_id res chain seq x y z
N MET A 1 9.85 -3.12 -5.19
CA MET A 1 8.55 -2.52 -4.83
C MET A 1 8.51 -2.32 -3.34
N ILE A 2 8.10 -1.16 -2.91
CA ILE A 2 8.06 -0.77 -1.49
C ILE A 2 6.62 -0.55 -1.10
N SER A 3 6.26 -0.97 0.10
CA SER A 3 4.97 -0.64 0.71
C SER A 3 5.17 -0.29 2.17
N VAL A 4 4.32 0.60 2.66
CA VAL A 4 4.12 0.79 4.10
C VAL A 4 2.65 0.50 4.34
N ILE A 5 2.38 -0.45 5.22
CA ILE A 5 1.01 -0.79 5.59
C ILE A 5 0.73 -0.32 7.00
N GLN A 6 -0.49 0.18 7.19
CA GLN A 6 -0.97 0.62 8.50
C GLN A 6 -2.31 -0.04 8.79
N ARG A 7 -2.41 -0.68 9.95
CA ARG A 7 -3.70 -1.20 10.42
C ARG A 7 -4.57 -0.03 10.83
N VAL A 8 -5.79 0.03 10.29
CA VAL A 8 -6.69 1.15 10.52
C VAL A 8 -8.05 0.69 11.03
N SER A 9 -8.70 1.53 11.84
CA SER A 9 -10.12 1.38 12.15
C SER A 9 -10.99 2.02 11.08
N GLN A 10 -10.45 3.03 10.38
CA GLN A 10 -11.05 3.67 9.23
C GLN A 10 -9.98 4.44 8.46
N ALA A 11 -10.16 4.57 7.15
CA ALA A 11 -9.32 5.40 6.31
C ALA A 11 -10.09 5.85 5.07
N ARG A 12 -9.73 7.03 4.54
CA ARG A 12 -10.30 7.55 3.30
C ARG A 12 -9.32 8.45 2.57
N VAL A 13 -9.50 8.54 1.27
CA VAL A 13 -8.77 9.47 0.41
C VAL A 13 -9.74 10.51 -0.13
N VAL A 14 -9.35 11.78 0.00
CA VAL A 14 -10.11 12.92 -0.51
C VAL A 14 -9.30 13.60 -1.60
N VAL A 15 -9.93 13.85 -2.75
CA VAL A 15 -9.35 14.58 -3.87
C VAL A 15 -10.33 15.69 -4.26
N GLY A 16 -9.87 16.94 -4.25
CA GLY A 16 -10.73 18.07 -4.60
C GLY A 16 -11.99 18.18 -3.75
N GLY A 17 -11.91 17.82 -2.48
CA GLY A 17 -13.04 17.86 -1.55
C GLY A 17 -13.98 16.65 -1.62
N GLU A 18 -13.71 15.68 -2.50
CA GLU A 18 -14.55 14.49 -2.67
C GLU A 18 -13.83 13.22 -2.19
N VAL A 19 -14.56 12.33 -1.52
CA VAL A 19 -14.05 11.03 -1.13
C VAL A 19 -14.01 10.13 -2.36
N VAL A 20 -12.79 9.69 -2.74
CA VAL A 20 -12.59 8.80 -3.89
C VAL A 20 -12.41 7.34 -3.50
N GLY A 21 -12.05 7.05 -2.25
CA GLY A 21 -11.95 5.71 -1.70
C GLY A 21 -12.06 5.74 -0.20
N GLN A 22 -12.67 4.72 0.39
CA GLN A 22 -12.92 4.67 1.83
C GLN A 22 -13.09 3.23 2.31
N ILE A 23 -12.50 2.94 3.47
CA ILE A 23 -12.68 1.65 4.16
C ILE A 23 -12.98 1.89 5.65
N GLY A 24 -13.61 0.91 6.29
CA GLY A 24 -13.65 0.79 7.74
C GLY A 24 -12.37 0.11 8.24
N ALA A 25 -12.53 -0.89 9.12
CA ALA A 25 -11.38 -1.66 9.62
C ALA A 25 -10.66 -2.38 8.48
N GLY A 26 -9.33 -2.35 8.51
CA GLY A 26 -8.51 -2.98 7.49
C GLY A 26 -7.10 -2.43 7.43
N LEU A 27 -6.56 -2.32 6.22
CA LEU A 27 -5.20 -1.84 5.98
C LEU A 27 -5.20 -0.68 4.98
N LEU A 28 -4.52 0.41 5.35
CA LEU A 28 -4.04 1.40 4.39
C LEU A 28 -2.73 0.85 3.81
N VAL A 29 -2.66 0.77 2.49
CA VAL A 29 -1.50 0.22 1.76
C VAL A 29 -0.92 1.34 0.91
N LEU A 30 0.18 1.94 1.38
CA LEU A 30 0.97 2.86 0.58
C LEU A 30 1.90 2.03 -0.31
N LEU A 31 1.95 2.33 -1.61
CA LEU A 31 2.62 1.48 -2.59
C LEU A 31 3.50 2.30 -3.52
N CYS A 32 4.74 1.85 -3.69
CA CYS A 32 5.71 2.47 -4.60
C CYS A 32 6.37 1.41 -5.48
N ALA A 33 6.24 1.57 -6.79
CA ALA A 33 7.03 0.79 -7.73
C ALA A 33 8.42 1.41 -7.86
N GLU A 34 9.43 0.55 -7.89
CA GLU A 34 10.83 0.94 -8.08
C GLU A 34 11.30 0.60 -9.49
N ARG A 35 12.39 1.24 -9.91
CA ARG A 35 13.05 0.89 -11.18
C ARG A 35 13.45 -0.58 -11.16
N GLY A 36 13.13 -1.30 -12.24
CA GLY A 36 13.42 -2.73 -12.36
C GLY A 36 12.33 -3.65 -11.81
N ASP A 37 11.29 -3.11 -11.18
CA ASP A 37 10.15 -3.91 -10.77
C ASP A 37 9.37 -4.44 -11.97
N ALA A 38 8.84 -5.64 -11.80
CA ALA A 38 7.95 -6.30 -12.74
C ALA A 38 6.71 -6.83 -11.99
N ASP A 39 5.82 -7.46 -12.71
CA ASP A 39 4.58 -8.01 -12.11
C ASP A 39 4.86 -8.96 -10.94
N VAL A 40 5.97 -9.69 -10.98
CA VAL A 40 6.34 -10.64 -9.91
C VAL A 40 6.53 -9.97 -8.55
N GLN A 41 7.08 -8.76 -8.50
CA GLN A 41 7.22 -8.03 -7.24
C GLN A 41 5.84 -7.65 -6.68
N ALA A 42 4.93 -7.21 -7.54
CA ALA A 42 3.57 -6.89 -7.15
C ALA A 42 2.83 -8.13 -6.62
N ASP A 43 2.96 -9.26 -7.30
CA ASP A 43 2.33 -10.52 -6.89
C ASP A 43 2.82 -10.97 -5.51
N LYS A 44 4.14 -10.95 -5.30
CA LYS A 44 4.75 -11.34 -4.03
C LYS A 44 4.36 -10.41 -2.89
N LEU A 45 4.36 -9.11 -3.15
CA LEU A 45 4.01 -8.10 -2.15
C LEU A 45 2.54 -8.24 -1.73
N LEU A 46 1.65 -8.38 -2.70
CA LEU A 46 0.22 -8.58 -2.43
C LEU A 46 -0.02 -9.85 -1.60
N ALA A 47 0.62 -10.96 -1.97
CA ALA A 47 0.49 -12.22 -1.24
C ALA A 47 0.96 -12.05 0.21
N LYS A 48 2.05 -11.31 0.44
CA LYS A 48 2.55 -11.02 1.78
C LYS A 48 1.56 -10.17 2.57
N ILE A 49 1.06 -9.09 1.99
CA ILE A 49 0.11 -8.17 2.65
C ILE A 49 -1.16 -8.91 3.09
N LEU A 50 -1.72 -9.76 2.21
CA LEU A 50 -2.95 -10.49 2.51
C LEU A 50 -2.79 -11.52 3.62
N LYS A 51 -1.56 -12.02 3.85
CA LYS A 51 -1.27 -13.08 4.82
C LYS A 51 -0.64 -12.60 6.12
N LEU A 52 -0.24 -11.33 6.21
CA LEU A 52 0.34 -10.80 7.46
C LEU A 52 -0.65 -10.90 8.60
N ARG A 53 -0.19 -11.49 9.69
CA ARG A 53 -1.01 -11.81 10.86
C ARG A 53 -0.89 -10.69 11.88
N ILE A 54 -1.48 -9.55 11.59
CA ILE A 54 -1.36 -8.31 12.38
C ILE A 54 -2.69 -7.82 12.95
N PHE A 55 -3.72 -8.64 12.88
CA PHE A 55 -5.00 -8.38 13.54
C PHE A 55 -5.15 -9.30 14.76
N ALA A 56 -5.80 -8.78 15.81
CA ALA A 56 -5.94 -9.51 17.07
C ALA A 56 -6.86 -10.73 16.92
N ASP A 57 -6.45 -11.82 17.55
CA ASP A 57 -7.30 -13.00 17.78
C ASP A 57 -8.12 -12.82 19.09
N GLU A 58 -8.84 -13.88 19.50
CA GLU A 58 -9.66 -13.84 20.70
C GLU A 58 -8.83 -13.65 21.98
N ALA A 59 -7.54 -13.99 21.94
CA ALA A 59 -6.61 -13.80 23.06
C ALA A 59 -5.91 -12.43 23.02
N GLY A 60 -6.24 -11.57 22.05
CA GLY A 60 -5.62 -10.26 21.87
C GLY A 60 -4.24 -10.31 21.24
N LYS A 61 -3.83 -11.44 20.67
CA LYS A 61 -2.53 -11.58 20.00
C LYS A 61 -2.67 -11.33 18.50
N MET A 62 -1.63 -10.74 17.90
CA MET A 62 -1.53 -10.54 16.46
C MET A 62 -1.39 -11.88 15.75
N ASN A 63 -2.49 -12.45 15.31
CA ASN A 63 -2.56 -13.79 14.76
C ASN A 63 -3.46 -13.95 13.57
N ARG A 64 -4.28 -12.95 13.25
CA ARG A 64 -5.20 -12.98 12.10
C ARG A 64 -4.75 -12.05 11.00
N SER A 65 -5.01 -12.45 9.75
CA SER A 65 -4.76 -11.64 8.57
C SER A 65 -5.95 -10.72 8.27
N VAL A 66 -5.74 -9.78 7.31
CA VAL A 66 -6.83 -8.93 6.82
C VAL A 66 -7.94 -9.78 6.18
N GLN A 67 -7.59 -10.90 5.56
CA GLN A 67 -8.58 -11.84 5.00
C GLN A 67 -9.39 -12.53 6.10
N ASP A 68 -8.73 -12.95 7.18
CA ASP A 68 -9.39 -13.61 8.31
C ASP A 68 -10.43 -12.72 8.97
N VAL A 69 -10.16 -11.42 9.08
CA VAL A 69 -11.07 -10.47 9.72
C VAL A 69 -12.01 -9.79 8.73
N ALA A 70 -11.93 -10.16 7.44
CA ALA A 70 -12.72 -9.56 6.36
C ALA A 70 -12.59 -8.03 6.32
N GLY A 71 -11.38 -7.53 6.55
CA GLY A 71 -11.08 -6.10 6.52
C GLY A 71 -10.92 -5.58 5.10
N GLY A 72 -10.98 -4.25 4.93
CA GLY A 72 -10.77 -3.61 3.64
C GLY A 72 -9.29 -3.34 3.36
N LEU A 73 -8.97 -3.15 2.10
CA LEU A 73 -7.70 -2.59 1.64
C LEU A 73 -7.97 -1.23 1.00
N LEU A 74 -7.21 -0.21 1.39
CA LEU A 74 -7.19 1.09 0.72
C LEU A 74 -5.79 1.29 0.15
N VAL A 75 -5.65 1.17 -1.17
CA VAL A 75 -4.36 1.18 -1.86
C VAL A 75 -4.10 2.56 -2.43
N VAL A 76 -3.00 3.19 -1.98
CA VAL A 76 -2.62 4.55 -2.36
C VAL A 76 -1.22 4.54 -2.95
N SER A 77 -1.06 5.08 -4.16
CA SER A 77 0.25 5.24 -4.78
C SER A 77 1.07 6.29 -4.03
N GLN A 78 2.31 5.94 -3.65
CA GLN A 78 3.19 6.77 -2.83
C GLN A 78 4.63 6.66 -3.32
N PHE A 79 4.97 7.35 -4.43
CA PHE A 79 6.32 7.25 -5.01
C PHE A 79 7.41 7.77 -4.06
N THR A 80 7.04 8.64 -3.12
CA THR A 80 7.98 9.20 -2.14
C THR A 80 8.57 8.17 -1.17
N LEU A 81 8.04 6.94 -1.15
CA LEU A 81 8.66 5.83 -0.41
C LEU A 81 10.05 5.48 -0.96
N ALA A 82 10.33 5.82 -2.23
CA ALA A 82 11.64 5.63 -2.85
C ALA A 82 12.59 6.80 -2.64
N ALA A 83 12.26 7.73 -1.75
CA ALA A 83 13.09 8.90 -1.49
C ALA A 83 14.47 8.52 -0.99
N ASP A 84 15.49 9.09 -1.62
CA ASP A 84 16.87 9.05 -1.15
C ASP A 84 17.22 10.41 -0.53
N VAL A 85 17.51 10.39 0.76
CA VAL A 85 17.85 11.60 1.54
C VAL A 85 19.31 11.58 2.00
N SER A 86 20.11 10.66 1.46
CA SER A 86 21.51 10.49 1.86
C SER A 86 22.41 11.62 1.36
N GLY A 87 22.04 12.30 0.28
CA GLY A 87 22.86 13.34 -0.38
C GLY A 87 22.44 14.77 -0.07
N GLY A 88 21.87 15.06 1.09
CA GLY A 88 21.43 16.38 1.49
C GLY A 88 19.96 16.42 1.92
N ASN A 89 19.39 17.64 2.01
CA ASN A 89 18.06 17.83 2.56
C ASN A 89 16.94 17.81 1.50
N ARG A 90 17.30 17.86 0.22
CA ARG A 90 16.34 17.70 -0.87
C ARG A 90 16.28 16.24 -1.28
N PRO A 91 15.13 15.56 -1.10
CA PRO A 91 15.00 14.16 -1.48
C PRO A 91 15.21 13.95 -2.99
N SER A 92 15.86 12.86 -3.35
CA SER A 92 15.94 12.36 -4.72
C SER A 92 14.99 11.17 -4.89
N PHE A 93 14.29 11.10 -6.01
CA PHE A 93 13.34 10.03 -6.31
C PHE A 93 13.78 9.19 -7.52
N THR A 94 15.07 9.18 -7.81
CA THR A 94 15.63 8.44 -8.96
C THR A 94 15.41 6.93 -8.88
N GLY A 95 15.21 6.39 -7.67
CA GLY A 95 14.91 4.97 -7.48
C GLY A 95 13.47 4.57 -7.79
N ALA A 96 12.55 5.54 -7.88
CA ALA A 96 11.17 5.26 -8.26
C ALA A 96 11.08 4.88 -9.74
N ALA A 97 10.12 4.02 -10.08
CA ALA A 97 9.79 3.72 -11.48
C ALA A 97 9.40 5.00 -12.22
N ALA A 98 9.63 5.05 -13.53
CA ALA A 98 9.11 6.13 -14.36
C ALA A 98 7.58 6.22 -14.23
N PRO A 99 6.97 7.42 -14.36
CA PRO A 99 5.54 7.60 -14.07
C PRO A 99 4.60 6.64 -14.78
N ASP A 100 4.83 6.36 -16.06
CA ASP A 100 4.00 5.45 -16.85
C ASP A 100 4.12 3.99 -16.36
N GLU A 101 5.34 3.53 -16.07
CA GLU A 101 5.59 2.19 -15.54
C GLU A 101 5.08 2.08 -14.08
N GLY A 102 5.25 3.13 -13.29
CA GLY A 102 4.72 3.20 -11.94
C GLY A 102 3.20 3.07 -11.94
N ARG A 103 2.52 3.75 -12.88
CA ARG A 103 1.07 3.63 -13.03
C ARG A 103 0.65 2.23 -13.46
N ARG A 104 1.37 1.64 -14.42
CA ARG A 104 1.08 0.28 -14.89
C ARG A 104 1.16 -0.74 -13.75
N LEU A 105 2.23 -0.68 -12.96
CA LEU A 105 2.42 -1.60 -11.84
C LEU A 105 1.41 -1.36 -10.71
N TYR A 106 1.06 -0.11 -10.44
CA TYR A 106 0.00 0.23 -9.49
C TYR A 106 -1.33 -0.36 -9.94
N ASP A 107 -1.72 -0.13 -11.19
CA ASP A 107 -2.98 -0.65 -11.73
C ASP A 107 -3.00 -2.17 -11.73
N TYR A 108 -1.86 -2.81 -12.05
CA TYR A 108 -1.72 -4.25 -11.98
C TYR A 108 -1.92 -4.77 -10.55
N PHE A 109 -1.25 -4.15 -9.57
CA PHE A 109 -1.39 -4.53 -8.16
C PHE A 109 -2.85 -4.45 -7.72
N VAL A 110 -3.52 -3.35 -8.04
CA VAL A 110 -4.93 -3.13 -7.67
C VAL A 110 -5.83 -4.18 -8.34
N ALA A 111 -5.61 -4.48 -9.61
CA ALA A 111 -6.39 -5.49 -10.32
C ALA A 111 -6.23 -6.87 -9.68
N GLN A 112 -5.00 -7.26 -9.33
CA GLN A 112 -4.73 -8.53 -8.66
C GLN A 112 -5.34 -8.56 -7.24
N ALA A 113 -5.26 -7.44 -6.53
CA ALA A 113 -5.87 -7.32 -5.21
C ALA A 113 -7.38 -7.54 -5.26
N ARG A 114 -8.05 -6.97 -6.26
CA ARG A 114 -9.50 -7.13 -6.44
C ARG A 114 -9.90 -8.56 -6.79
N LEU A 115 -9.03 -9.30 -7.48
CA LEU A 115 -9.27 -10.72 -7.75
C LEU A 115 -9.12 -11.58 -6.49
N ALA A 116 -8.22 -11.20 -5.59
CA ALA A 116 -7.85 -12.02 -4.43
C ALA A 116 -8.58 -11.62 -3.14
N HIS A 117 -9.20 -10.44 -3.09
CA HIS A 117 -9.79 -9.90 -1.87
C HIS A 117 -11.07 -9.10 -2.19
N PRO A 118 -12.16 -9.27 -1.39
CA PRO A 118 -13.46 -8.72 -1.78
C PRO A 118 -13.59 -7.20 -1.61
N GLN A 119 -12.90 -6.58 -0.65
CA GLN A 119 -13.03 -5.15 -0.39
C GLN A 119 -11.71 -4.44 -0.66
N VAL A 120 -11.59 -3.85 -1.84
CA VAL A 120 -10.41 -3.07 -2.25
C VAL A 120 -10.86 -1.72 -2.77
N GLU A 121 -10.41 -0.66 -2.09
CA GLU A 121 -10.61 0.72 -2.47
C GLU A 121 -9.28 1.36 -2.82
N THR A 122 -9.32 2.46 -3.54
CA THR A 122 -8.11 3.12 -4.02
C THR A 122 -8.16 4.63 -3.81
N GLY A 123 -6.96 5.25 -3.78
CA GLY A 123 -6.81 6.66 -4.09
C GLY A 123 -6.88 6.91 -5.60
N GLN A 124 -6.33 8.02 -6.03
CA GLN A 124 -6.26 8.40 -7.45
C GLN A 124 -4.80 8.63 -7.82
N PHE A 125 -4.27 7.85 -8.76
CA PHE A 125 -2.87 7.93 -9.16
C PHE A 125 -2.51 9.34 -9.64
N ALA A 126 -1.38 9.86 -9.14
CA ALA A 126 -0.81 11.17 -9.48
C ALA A 126 -1.65 12.38 -9.03
N ALA A 127 -2.74 12.18 -8.33
CA ALA A 127 -3.54 13.27 -7.78
C ALA A 127 -2.94 13.83 -6.50
N ASP A 128 -3.30 15.08 -6.18
CA ASP A 128 -3.08 15.64 -4.85
C ASP A 128 -4.16 15.09 -3.91
N MET A 129 -3.74 14.24 -2.98
CA MET A 129 -4.66 13.50 -2.12
C MET A 129 -4.51 13.94 -0.66
N GLN A 130 -5.65 14.02 0.04
CA GLN A 130 -5.67 14.07 1.50
C GLN A 130 -6.00 12.67 1.99
N VAL A 131 -5.05 12.02 2.67
CA VAL A 131 -5.23 10.67 3.19
C VAL A 131 -5.55 10.76 4.67
N HIS A 132 -6.77 10.41 5.01
CA HIS A 132 -7.25 10.41 6.40
C HIS A 132 -7.26 8.99 6.92
N LEU A 133 -6.75 8.78 8.12
CA LEU A 133 -6.76 7.45 8.73
C LEU A 133 -6.72 7.55 10.25
N VAL A 134 -7.21 6.48 10.87
CA VAL A 134 -6.94 6.21 12.29
C VAL A 134 -6.09 4.96 12.35
N ASN A 135 -4.82 5.13 12.70
CA ASN A 135 -3.89 4.01 12.85
C ASN A 135 -4.20 3.30 14.17
N ASP A 136 -4.77 2.10 14.03
CA ASP A 136 -5.24 1.31 15.16
C ASP A 136 -4.08 0.51 15.76
N GLY A 137 -3.62 0.95 16.92
CA GLY A 137 -2.53 0.27 17.60
C GLY A 137 -1.52 1.18 18.29
N PRO A 138 -0.69 2.00 17.62
CA PRO A 138 -0.47 2.04 16.17
C PRO A 138 0.26 0.79 15.65
N VAL A 139 -0.03 0.41 14.42
CA VAL A 139 0.65 -0.67 13.70
C VAL A 139 1.01 -0.17 12.32
N THR A 140 2.30 -0.06 12.05
CA THR A 140 2.86 0.44 10.80
C THR A 140 4.05 -0.44 10.41
N ILE A 141 3.97 -1.09 9.26
CA ILE A 141 4.96 -2.09 8.85
C ILE A 141 5.47 -1.77 7.45
N PRO A 142 6.78 -1.49 7.29
CA PRO A 142 7.40 -1.36 5.98
C PRO A 142 7.66 -2.75 5.39
N LEU A 143 7.42 -2.88 4.09
CA LEU A 143 7.66 -4.09 3.33
C LEU A 143 8.41 -3.75 2.05
N ARG A 144 9.24 -4.66 1.58
CA ARG A 144 9.93 -4.51 0.33
C ARG A 144 10.11 -5.83 -0.39
N MET A 145 9.82 -5.82 -1.70
CA MET A 145 10.21 -6.88 -2.62
C MET A 145 11.24 -6.28 -3.57
N ASP A 146 12.48 -6.76 -3.50
CA ASP A 146 13.56 -6.20 -4.30
C ASP A 146 13.31 -6.44 -5.79
N PRO A 147 13.65 -5.46 -6.66
CA PRO A 147 13.64 -5.67 -8.10
C PRO A 147 14.55 -6.84 -8.49
N LEU A 148 14.20 -7.49 -9.60
CA LEU A 148 15.04 -8.59 -10.10
C LEU A 148 16.40 -8.05 -10.52
N SER A 149 17.47 -8.73 -10.07
CA SER A 149 18.81 -8.48 -10.56
C SER A 149 18.94 -8.99 -12.00
N ILE A 150 19.51 -8.16 -12.85
CA ILE A 150 19.78 -8.53 -14.24
C ILE A 150 21.22 -9.01 -14.34
#